data_12188a4f870d690fe12f6be06babfc9b
#
_entry.id   12188a4f870d690fe12f6be06babfc9b
#
_cell.length_a   1.000
_cell.length_b   1.000
_cell.length_c   1.000
_cell.angle_alpha   90.00
_cell.angle_beta   90.00
_cell.angle_gamma   90.00
#
_symmetry.space_group_name_H-M   'P 1'
#
loop_
_entity.id
_entity.type
_entity.pdbx_description
1 polymer ?
#
loop_
_entity_poly.entity_id
_entity_poly.type
_entity_poly.pdbx_seq_one_letter_code
_entity_poly.pdbx_strand_id
1 'polypeptide(L)'
;MRQTGFFWHERCFWHGAGNFAFLTPAGGLVEPSGTSRLPEAPETKRRLKNLLDVSGLAADLVCTDAIIPADEVELLAVHTKPYIDEFRKLSEASGGELGLRTPFGPGGYDIACLSAGMVRQALFAVLDDQLDNAYALSRPPGHHCLPDFPNGFCLLNNIAIAVQAARR
;
A
#
# COMPACT_ATOMS: atom_id res chain seq x y z
N MET A 1 24.83 13.35 10.47
CA MET A 1 24.33 12.01 10.83
C MET A 1 23.54 11.46 9.68
N ARG A 2 23.61 10.16 9.37
CA ARG A 2 22.73 9.56 8.37
C ARG A 2 21.29 9.57 8.86
N GLN A 3 20.38 10.00 7.99
CA GLN A 3 18.95 10.07 8.29
C GLN A 3 18.19 8.98 7.52
N THR A 4 17.46 8.15 8.25
CA THR A 4 16.60 7.11 7.68
C THR A 4 15.14 7.53 7.78
N GLY A 5 14.45 7.57 6.65
CA GLY A 5 13.02 7.83 6.59
C GLY A 5 12.20 6.58 6.92
N PHE A 6 11.11 6.76 7.66
CA PHE A 6 10.10 5.73 7.87
C PHE A 6 8.73 6.25 7.46
N PHE A 7 8.23 5.71 6.36
CA PHE A 7 6.95 6.08 5.74
C PHE A 7 5.91 5.02 6.06
N TRP A 8 4.77 5.44 6.58
CA TRP A 8 3.67 4.54 6.93
C TRP A 8 2.34 5.29 6.89
N HIS A 9 1.23 4.57 6.86
CA HIS A 9 -0.09 5.17 7.03
C HIS A 9 -1.06 4.13 7.57
N GLU A 10 -1.87 4.47 8.59
CA GLU A 10 -2.80 3.53 9.24
C GLU A 10 -3.82 2.92 8.27
N ARG A 11 -4.34 3.68 7.31
CA ARG A 11 -5.28 3.15 6.29
C ARG A 11 -4.70 1.98 5.48
N CYS A 12 -3.40 1.90 5.32
CA CYS A 12 -2.78 0.74 4.65
C CYS A 12 -3.01 -0.56 5.42
N PHE A 13 -3.14 -0.48 6.75
CA PHE A 13 -3.45 -1.64 7.59
C PHE A 13 -4.94 -2.03 7.52
N TRP A 14 -5.79 -1.16 7.00
CA TRP A 14 -7.22 -1.39 6.81
C TRP A 14 -7.56 -2.03 5.45
N HIS A 15 -6.58 -2.31 4.62
CA HIS A 15 -6.80 -3.03 3.38
C HIS A 15 -7.44 -4.39 3.64
N GLY A 16 -8.67 -4.59 3.16
CA GLY A 16 -9.40 -5.84 3.26
C GLY A 16 -8.93 -6.83 2.21
N ALA A 17 -8.25 -7.89 2.63
CA ALA A 17 -7.74 -8.95 1.76
C ALA A 17 -8.67 -10.17 1.75
N GLY A 18 -9.98 -9.97 1.52
CA GLY A 18 -10.99 -11.03 1.54
C GLY A 18 -11.41 -11.48 2.94
N ASN A 19 -11.13 -10.67 3.96
CA ASN A 19 -11.48 -10.96 5.35
C ASN A 19 -12.85 -10.40 5.72
N PHE A 20 -13.45 -10.99 6.76
CA PHE A 20 -14.69 -10.54 7.37
C PHE A 20 -14.43 -10.12 8.82
N ALA A 21 -15.06 -9.04 9.24
CA ALA A 21 -15.26 -8.70 10.64
C ALA A 21 -16.60 -9.31 11.07
N PHE A 22 -16.57 -10.50 11.65
CA PHE A 22 -17.73 -11.34 11.92
C PHE A 22 -18.48 -11.71 10.63
N LEU A 23 -19.65 -11.12 10.35
CA LEU A 23 -20.46 -11.37 9.14
C LEU A 23 -20.34 -10.26 8.09
N THR A 24 -19.62 -9.17 8.42
CA THR A 24 -19.46 -8.01 7.52
C THR A 24 -18.13 -8.10 6.80
N PRO A 25 -18.10 -7.95 5.47
CA PRO A 25 -16.84 -7.86 4.72
C PRO A 25 -15.96 -6.72 5.24
N ALA A 26 -14.69 -7.00 5.45
CA ALA A 26 -13.73 -5.96 5.83
C ALA A 26 -13.43 -5.02 4.66
N GLY A 27 -13.31 -3.74 4.94
CA GLY A 27 -13.06 -2.67 3.98
C GLY A 27 -13.90 -1.44 4.26
N GLY A 28 -13.65 -0.35 3.59
CA GLY A 28 -14.27 0.94 3.89
C GLY A 28 -13.99 1.36 5.32
N LEU A 29 -15.03 1.41 6.16
CA LEU A 29 -14.93 1.70 7.60
C LEU A 29 -15.01 0.43 8.49
N VAL A 30 -14.90 -0.76 7.89
CA VAL A 30 -14.86 -2.02 8.62
C VAL A 30 -13.42 -2.54 8.66
N GLU A 31 -12.79 -2.45 9.80
CA GLU A 31 -11.40 -2.87 9.99
C GLU A 31 -11.23 -4.38 9.76
N PRO A 32 -10.19 -4.83 9.03
CA PRO A 32 -9.87 -6.25 8.92
C PRO A 32 -9.60 -6.89 10.27
N SER A 33 -10.16 -8.08 10.49
CA SER A 33 -9.94 -8.84 11.73
C SER A 33 -8.46 -9.25 11.87
N GLY A 34 -7.90 -9.08 13.07
CA GLY A 34 -6.53 -9.47 13.41
C GLY A 34 -6.26 -10.98 13.45
N THR A 35 -7.28 -11.80 13.21
CA THR A 35 -7.16 -13.28 13.26
C THR A 35 -6.83 -13.91 11.90
N SER A 36 -6.54 -13.11 10.88
CA SER A 36 -6.18 -13.61 9.56
C SER A 36 -4.88 -14.44 9.60
N ARG A 37 -4.96 -15.65 9.03
CA ARG A 37 -3.80 -16.53 8.84
C ARG A 37 -3.06 -16.28 7.52
N LEU A 38 -3.48 -15.27 6.75
CA LEU A 38 -2.84 -14.94 5.49
C LEU A 38 -1.44 -14.32 5.74
N PRO A 39 -0.45 -14.66 4.93
CA PRO A 39 0.90 -14.05 5.02
C PRO A 39 0.86 -12.53 4.93
N GLU A 40 -0.08 -11.99 4.15
CA GLU A 40 -0.33 -10.56 3.97
C GLU A 40 -1.41 -10.04 4.94
N ALA A 41 -1.34 -10.41 6.22
CA ALA A 41 -2.22 -9.89 7.25
C ALA A 41 -1.79 -8.50 7.73
N PRO A 42 -2.74 -7.60 8.08
CA PRO A 42 -2.41 -6.27 8.62
C PRO A 42 -1.57 -6.32 9.90
N GLU A 43 -1.74 -7.36 10.71
CA GLU A 43 -0.99 -7.56 11.96
C GLU A 43 0.52 -7.62 11.76
N THR A 44 0.99 -8.15 10.65
CA THR A 44 2.43 -8.19 10.36
C THR A 44 3.03 -6.78 10.30
N LYS A 45 2.28 -5.83 9.74
CA LYS A 45 2.67 -4.42 9.61
C LYS A 45 2.46 -3.66 10.93
N ARG A 46 1.32 -3.87 11.58
CA ARG A 46 1.04 -3.28 12.90
C ARG A 46 2.07 -3.68 13.95
N ARG A 47 2.43 -4.97 13.98
CA ARG A 47 3.45 -5.47 14.93
C ARG A 47 4.82 -4.85 14.64
N LEU A 48 5.19 -4.68 13.37
CA LEU A 48 6.45 -4.01 13.02
C LEU A 48 6.43 -2.55 13.46
N LYS A 49 5.36 -1.79 13.14
CA LYS A 49 5.19 -0.39 13.57
C LYS A 49 5.24 -0.29 15.10
N ASN A 50 4.49 -1.12 15.80
CA ASN A 50 4.46 -1.14 17.26
C ASN A 50 5.84 -1.49 17.85
N LEU A 51 6.58 -2.42 17.26
CA LEU A 51 7.94 -2.75 17.70
C LEU A 51 8.88 -1.55 17.58
N LEU A 52 8.81 -0.79 16.49
CA LEU A 52 9.60 0.44 16.33
C LEU A 52 9.29 1.47 17.41
N ASP A 53 8.01 1.64 17.76
CA ASP A 53 7.58 2.57 18.80
C ASP A 53 8.06 2.12 20.19
N VAL A 54 7.76 0.86 20.55
CA VAL A 54 8.05 0.33 21.90
C VAL A 54 9.55 0.18 22.17
N SER A 55 10.33 -0.13 21.13
CA SER A 55 11.79 -0.21 21.25
C SER A 55 12.48 1.14 21.34
N GLY A 56 11.76 2.22 21.04
CA GLY A 56 12.31 3.57 20.94
C GLY A 56 13.02 3.89 19.64
N LEU A 57 13.19 2.90 18.72
CA LEU A 57 13.87 3.10 17.44
C LEU A 57 13.17 4.16 16.58
N ALA A 58 11.86 4.32 16.70
CA ALA A 58 11.12 5.33 15.97
C ALA A 58 11.64 6.76 16.24
N ALA A 59 12.25 7.03 17.41
CA ALA A 59 12.83 8.34 17.74
C ALA A 59 14.11 8.65 16.93
N ASP A 60 14.78 7.63 16.38
CA ASP A 60 15.98 7.77 15.56
C ASP A 60 15.65 7.88 14.06
N LEU A 61 14.37 7.81 13.69
CA LEU A 61 13.89 7.83 12.32
C LEU A 61 13.15 9.14 12.00
N VAL A 62 13.23 9.57 10.75
CA VAL A 62 12.34 10.62 10.20
C VAL A 62 11.02 9.97 9.82
N CYS A 63 10.08 9.92 10.78
CA CYS A 63 8.78 9.29 10.60
C CYS A 63 7.78 10.22 9.91
N THR A 64 7.01 9.70 8.94
CA THR A 64 5.90 10.42 8.33
C THR A 64 4.74 9.48 8.00
N ASP A 65 3.52 9.98 8.22
CA ASP A 65 2.24 9.40 7.80
C ASP A 65 1.47 10.33 6.84
N ALA A 66 2.07 11.49 6.52
CA ALA A 66 1.53 12.45 5.55
C ALA A 66 1.78 11.96 4.11
N ILE A 67 1.02 10.95 3.70
CA ILE A 67 1.17 10.29 2.40
C ILE A 67 0.20 10.85 1.38
N ILE A 68 0.73 11.25 0.22
CA ILE A 68 -0.04 11.65 -0.96
C ILE A 68 -0.23 10.42 -1.84
N PRO A 69 -1.47 9.95 -2.09
CA PRO A 69 -1.73 8.82 -2.96
C PRO A 69 -1.15 9.01 -4.37
N ALA A 70 -0.80 7.92 -5.04
CA ALA A 70 -0.48 7.97 -6.45
C ALA A 70 -1.71 8.40 -7.26
N ASP A 71 -1.53 9.29 -8.23
CA ASP A 71 -2.58 9.79 -9.08
C ASP A 71 -2.80 8.91 -10.32
N GLU A 72 -3.87 9.18 -11.08
CA GLU A 72 -4.23 8.40 -12.27
C GLU A 72 -3.14 8.47 -13.37
N VAL A 73 -2.43 9.58 -13.50
CA VAL A 73 -1.35 9.74 -14.49
C VAL A 73 -0.18 8.82 -14.15
N GLU A 74 0.13 8.70 -12.87
CA GLU A 74 1.18 7.80 -12.38
C GLU A 74 0.79 6.33 -12.54
N LEU A 75 -0.48 5.98 -12.24
CA LEU A 75 -0.99 4.62 -12.42
C LEU A 75 -0.96 4.19 -13.88
N LEU A 76 -1.41 5.06 -14.80
CA LEU A 76 -1.47 4.79 -16.23
C LEU A 76 -0.09 4.78 -16.91
N ALA A 77 0.96 5.22 -16.24
CA ALA A 77 2.34 5.03 -16.69
C ALA A 77 2.82 3.57 -16.61
N VAL A 78 2.11 2.74 -15.84
CA VAL A 78 2.47 1.34 -15.57
C VAL A 78 1.34 0.39 -15.92
N HIS A 79 0.11 0.76 -15.59
CA HIS A 79 -1.07 -0.08 -15.70
C HIS A 79 -1.96 0.33 -16.87
N THR A 80 -2.69 -0.64 -17.42
CA THR A 80 -3.66 -0.37 -18.47
C THR A 80 -4.92 0.31 -17.91
N LYS A 81 -5.49 1.23 -18.69
CA LYS A 81 -6.71 1.93 -18.26
C LYS A 81 -7.88 0.99 -17.96
N PRO A 82 -8.19 -0.04 -18.78
CA PRO A 82 -9.27 -0.98 -18.46
C PRO A 82 -9.10 -1.68 -17.11
N TYR A 83 -7.87 -2.05 -16.75
CA TYR A 83 -7.58 -2.64 -15.45
C TYR A 83 -7.85 -1.67 -14.29
N ILE A 84 -7.37 -0.43 -14.41
CA ILE A 84 -7.56 0.60 -13.39
C ILE A 84 -9.05 0.95 -13.22
N ASP A 85 -9.79 1.07 -14.32
CA ASP A 85 -11.22 1.36 -14.28
C ASP A 85 -12.02 0.25 -13.60
N GLU A 86 -11.74 -1.03 -13.93
CA GLU A 86 -12.42 -2.17 -13.31
C GLU A 86 -12.06 -2.32 -11.83
N PHE A 87 -10.80 -2.11 -11.45
CA PHE A 87 -10.37 -2.13 -10.06
C PHE A 87 -11.10 -1.05 -9.24
N ARG A 88 -11.17 0.17 -9.76
CA ARG A 88 -11.89 1.29 -9.10
C ARG A 88 -13.37 0.95 -8.93
N LYS A 89 -14.03 0.51 -10.00
CA LYS A 89 -15.46 0.16 -10.00
C LYS A 89 -15.80 -0.92 -8.96
N LEU A 90 -15.01 -2.00 -8.89
CA LEU A 90 -15.23 -3.05 -7.89
C LEU A 90 -14.96 -2.56 -6.48
N SER A 91 -13.94 -1.72 -6.30
CA SER A 91 -13.59 -1.12 -5.01
C SER A 91 -14.66 -0.17 -4.48
N GLU A 92 -15.34 0.57 -5.36
CA GLU A 92 -16.48 1.45 -5.02
C GLU A 92 -17.75 0.66 -4.65
N ALA A 93 -17.85 -0.58 -5.10
CA ALA A 93 -18.96 -1.46 -4.80
C ALA A 93 -18.68 -2.32 -3.54
N SER A 94 -18.41 -3.58 -3.70
CA SER A 94 -18.25 -4.56 -2.61
C SER A 94 -16.82 -5.10 -2.46
N GLY A 95 -15.88 -4.60 -3.26
CA GLY A 95 -14.59 -5.23 -3.43
C GLY A 95 -14.63 -6.38 -4.46
N GLY A 96 -13.58 -7.17 -4.51
CA GLY A 96 -13.48 -8.28 -5.46
C GLY A 96 -12.11 -8.95 -5.48
N GLU A 97 -11.86 -9.68 -6.54
CA GLU A 97 -10.56 -10.27 -6.88
C GLU A 97 -10.38 -10.21 -8.40
N LEU A 98 -9.33 -9.57 -8.88
CA LEU A 98 -9.07 -9.35 -10.31
C LEU A 98 -7.97 -10.24 -10.89
N GLY A 99 -7.29 -11.00 -10.06
CA GLY A 99 -6.16 -11.81 -10.50
C GLY A 99 -5.87 -12.96 -9.54
N LEU A 100 -4.60 -13.26 -9.36
CA LEU A 100 -4.19 -14.41 -8.57
C LEU A 100 -3.85 -14.00 -7.12
N ARG A 101 -4.69 -14.39 -6.17
CA ARG A 101 -4.52 -14.11 -4.72
C ARG A 101 -4.44 -12.61 -4.44
N THR A 102 -5.39 -11.86 -4.99
CA THR A 102 -5.46 -10.41 -4.86
C THR A 102 -6.85 -9.94 -4.43
N PRO A 103 -7.45 -10.55 -3.40
CA PRO A 103 -8.74 -10.09 -2.91
C PRO A 103 -8.61 -8.70 -2.27
N PHE A 104 -9.64 -7.89 -2.42
CA PHE A 104 -9.76 -6.57 -1.80
C PHE A 104 -11.21 -6.26 -1.43
N GLY A 105 -11.37 -5.52 -0.35
CA GLY A 105 -12.68 -5.02 0.09
C GLY A 105 -13.01 -3.65 -0.49
N PRO A 106 -14.17 -3.08 -0.10
CA PRO A 106 -14.53 -1.69 -0.40
C PRO A 106 -13.40 -0.72 -0.02
N GLY A 107 -13.14 0.28 -0.86
CA GLY A 107 -12.06 1.26 -0.65
C GLY A 107 -10.64 0.72 -0.92
N GLY A 108 -10.50 -0.52 -1.39
CA GLY A 108 -9.21 -1.13 -1.66
C GLY A 108 -8.38 -0.41 -2.72
N TYR A 109 -9.04 0.22 -3.70
CA TYR A 109 -8.39 1.04 -4.71
C TYR A 109 -7.66 2.25 -4.10
N ASP A 110 -8.34 3.01 -3.25
CA ASP A 110 -7.77 4.19 -2.59
C ASP A 110 -6.58 3.81 -1.71
N ILE A 111 -6.69 2.68 -1.00
CA ILE A 111 -5.61 2.17 -0.15
C ILE A 111 -4.41 1.72 -1.01
N ALA A 112 -4.66 1.09 -2.16
CA ALA A 112 -3.59 0.70 -3.07
C ALA A 112 -2.87 1.94 -3.66
N CYS A 113 -3.61 2.98 -4.04
CA CYS A 113 -3.05 4.26 -4.47
C CYS A 113 -2.21 4.92 -3.37
N LEU A 114 -2.69 4.88 -2.12
CA LEU A 114 -1.96 5.38 -0.95
C LEU A 114 -0.66 4.60 -0.74
N SER A 115 -0.70 3.28 -0.86
CA SER A 115 0.49 2.41 -0.74
C SER A 115 1.52 2.70 -1.84
N ALA A 116 1.08 2.90 -3.08
CA ALA A 116 1.97 3.26 -4.20
C ALA A 116 2.58 4.65 -4.00
N GLY A 117 1.78 5.64 -3.59
CA GLY A 117 2.24 6.99 -3.27
C GLY A 117 3.27 7.02 -2.15
N MET A 118 3.12 6.17 -1.14
CA MET A 118 4.09 6.01 -0.05
C MET A 118 5.47 5.57 -0.57
N VAL A 119 5.51 4.56 -1.43
CA VAL A 119 6.77 4.08 -2.02
C VAL A 119 7.40 5.16 -2.90
N ARG A 120 6.60 5.89 -3.69
CA ARG A 120 7.06 7.02 -4.48
C ARG A 120 7.67 8.12 -3.60
N GLN A 121 6.97 8.57 -2.53
CA GLN A 121 7.48 9.61 -1.64
C GLN A 121 8.78 9.19 -0.94
N ALA A 122 8.88 7.92 -0.51
CA ALA A 122 10.09 7.38 0.07
C ALA A 122 11.27 7.41 -0.93
N LEU A 123 11.01 7.07 -2.19
CA LEU A 123 12.01 7.14 -3.26
C LEU A 123 12.48 8.58 -3.50
N PHE A 124 11.54 9.53 -3.66
CA PHE A 124 11.88 10.95 -3.91
C PHE A 124 12.64 11.58 -2.75
N ALA A 125 12.29 11.26 -1.49
CA ALA A 125 13.01 11.77 -0.33
C ALA A 125 14.50 11.38 -0.33
N VAL A 126 14.83 10.22 -0.93
CA VAL A 126 16.23 9.79 -1.10
C VAL A 126 16.86 10.42 -2.35
N LEU A 127 16.14 10.48 -3.48
CA LEU A 127 16.67 11.08 -4.72
C LEU A 127 16.93 12.58 -4.61
N ASP A 128 16.13 13.27 -3.80
CA ASP A 128 16.24 14.71 -3.54
C ASP A 128 17.21 15.04 -2.39
N ASP A 129 18.03 14.06 -1.96
CA ASP A 129 19.02 14.20 -0.89
C ASP A 129 18.43 14.67 0.46
N GLN A 130 17.12 14.50 0.67
CA GLN A 130 16.46 14.79 1.96
C GLN A 130 16.74 13.72 3.02
N LEU A 131 16.95 12.49 2.57
CA LEU A 131 17.24 11.32 3.41
C LEU A 131 18.33 10.48 2.77
N ASP A 132 19.17 9.80 3.58
CA ASP A 132 20.20 8.88 3.08
C ASP A 132 19.61 7.54 2.62
N ASN A 133 18.51 7.13 3.24
CA ASN A 133 17.73 5.94 2.89
C ASN A 133 16.32 6.04 3.46
N ALA A 134 15.41 5.17 2.98
CA ALA A 134 14.03 5.18 3.43
C ALA A 134 13.43 3.77 3.49
N TYR A 135 12.51 3.56 4.41
CA TYR A 135 11.67 2.38 4.52
C TYR A 135 10.20 2.76 4.40
N ALA A 136 9.52 2.18 3.41
CA ALA A 136 8.08 2.33 3.24
C ALA A 136 7.35 1.09 3.76
N LEU A 137 6.61 1.23 4.85
CA LEU A 137 5.76 0.16 5.40
C LEU A 137 4.46 0.08 4.62
N SER A 138 4.57 -0.24 3.32
CA SER A 138 3.46 -0.24 2.37
C SER A 138 2.61 -1.52 2.46
N ARG A 139 1.29 -1.35 2.34
CA ARG A 139 0.30 -2.42 2.22
C ARG A 139 -0.94 -1.88 1.47
N PRO A 140 -1.44 -2.60 0.43
CA PRO A 140 -0.94 -3.86 -0.14
C PRO A 140 0.48 -3.75 -0.70
N PRO A 141 1.19 -4.88 -0.86
CA PRO A 141 2.50 -4.89 -1.49
C PRO A 141 2.41 -4.54 -2.99
N GLY A 142 3.53 -4.28 -3.65
CA GLY A 142 3.51 -3.80 -5.03
C GLY A 142 4.74 -4.19 -5.86
N HIS A 143 5.06 -5.49 -5.91
CA HIS A 143 6.21 -6.02 -6.67
C HIS A 143 5.85 -7.18 -7.63
N HIS A 144 4.62 -7.71 -7.56
CA HIS A 144 4.18 -8.82 -8.41
C HIS A 144 3.15 -8.42 -9.47
N CYS A 145 2.50 -7.26 -9.35
CA CYS A 145 1.45 -6.84 -10.26
C CYS A 145 1.99 -6.59 -11.66
N LEU A 146 1.35 -7.20 -12.67
CA LEU A 146 1.59 -6.92 -14.09
C LEU A 146 0.79 -5.69 -14.54
N PRO A 147 0.99 -5.17 -15.76
CA PRO A 147 0.27 -3.98 -16.22
C PRO A 147 -1.26 -4.10 -16.18
N ASP A 148 -1.79 -5.29 -16.37
CA ASP A 148 -3.24 -5.58 -16.46
C ASP A 148 -3.67 -6.80 -15.63
N PHE A 149 -2.77 -7.37 -14.82
CA PHE A 149 -3.06 -8.57 -14.04
C PHE A 149 -2.42 -8.50 -12.66
N PRO A 150 -3.23 -8.31 -11.60
CA PRO A 150 -2.75 -8.31 -10.21
C PRO A 150 -2.38 -9.72 -9.77
N ASN A 151 -1.33 -9.84 -8.94
CA ASN A 151 -0.79 -11.11 -8.52
C ASN A 151 -0.16 -11.01 -7.13
N GLY A 152 -0.19 -12.11 -6.39
CA GLY A 152 0.56 -12.25 -5.14
C GLY A 152 0.29 -11.14 -4.13
N PHE A 153 -0.97 -10.83 -3.87
CA PHE A 153 -1.46 -9.73 -3.01
C PHE A 153 -1.20 -8.32 -3.55
N CYS A 154 -0.49 -8.16 -4.67
CA CYS A 154 -0.16 -6.87 -5.26
C CYS A 154 -1.26 -6.44 -6.23
N LEU A 155 -1.97 -5.37 -5.87
CA LEU A 155 -3.04 -4.76 -6.70
C LEU A 155 -2.50 -3.69 -7.65
N LEU A 156 -1.40 -3.04 -7.29
CA LEU A 156 -0.63 -2.12 -8.14
C LEU A 156 0.84 -2.51 -8.07
N ASN A 157 1.62 -2.10 -9.08
CA ASN A 157 3.07 -2.25 -9.04
C ASN A 157 3.72 -0.99 -8.46
N ASN A 158 3.74 -0.88 -7.14
CA ASN A 158 4.22 0.30 -6.42
C ASN A 158 5.66 0.67 -6.82
N ILE A 159 6.52 -0.34 -7.04
CA ILE A 159 7.93 -0.12 -7.43
C ILE A 159 8.00 0.46 -8.83
N ALA A 160 7.30 -0.11 -9.80
CA ALA A 160 7.29 0.38 -11.16
C ALA A 160 6.69 1.80 -11.26
N ILE A 161 5.61 2.08 -10.50
CA ILE A 161 4.99 3.41 -10.42
C ILE A 161 6.01 4.43 -9.90
N ALA A 162 6.69 4.12 -8.79
CA ALA A 162 7.68 5.01 -8.20
C ALA A 162 8.86 5.27 -9.16
N VAL A 163 9.38 4.22 -9.83
CA VAL A 163 10.47 4.34 -10.80
C VAL A 163 10.05 5.15 -12.03
N GLN A 164 8.84 4.94 -12.56
CA GLN A 164 8.34 5.72 -13.70
C GLN A 164 8.11 7.19 -13.32
N ALA A 165 7.65 7.48 -12.11
CA ALA A 165 7.54 8.85 -11.61
C ALA A 165 8.90 9.54 -11.55
N ALA A 166 9.95 8.84 -11.08
CA ALA A 166 11.31 9.38 -10.99
C ALA A 166 12.03 9.57 -12.34
N ARG A 167 11.49 9.01 -13.44
CA ARG A 167 12.05 9.15 -14.80
C ARG A 167 11.47 10.31 -15.59
N ARG A 168 10.45 10.97 -15.05
CA ARG A 168 9.78 12.15 -15.66
C ARG A 168 10.47 13.45 -15.28
#